data_3692cb04fbbb4afb5ca87f9673355584
#
_entry.id   3692cb04fbbb4afb5ca87f9673355584
#
_cell.length_a   1.000
_cell.length_b   1.000
_cell.length_c   1.000
_cell.angle_alpha   90.00
_cell.angle_beta   90.00
_cell.angle_gamma   90.00
#
_symmetry.space_group_name_H-M   'P 1'
#
loop_
_entity.id
_entity.type
_entity.pdbx_description
1 polymer ?
#
loop_
_entity_poly.entity_id
_entity_poly.type
_entity_poly.pdbx_seq_one_letter_code
_entity_poly.pdbx_strand_id
1 'polypeptide(L)'
;MDIAKAKSEGYLWGNGTGAGAGGSDRKKFLAVIGVYTGFGSRLKRNTFRGSWMPRGDALKTLEEKGVVIRFVIGRSPNRGDSLDRNINEESRKTNDFLILESHEEAAEELPKKVKFFFSAAIEAWDAEFYVKIDDNINLDLAGLIEMLNARRGSQGLYMGCMKSGAVVSEEEQQWYEPEWWKFGDSRTYFRHAAGSLFILSNNLARYININSASLQSYAHDDISVGSWMMGLNATYVDDDRLCCLSPVQEKVCSFG
;
A
#
# COMPACT_ATOMS: atom_id res chain seq x y z
N MET A 1 -10.96 14.04 15.82
CA MET A 1 -11.86 14.34 14.65
C MET A 1 -13.28 14.20 15.14
N ASP A 2 -14.17 15.11 14.78
CA ASP A 2 -15.58 15.00 15.14
C ASP A 2 -16.24 13.92 14.27
N ILE A 3 -16.88 12.91 14.93
CA ILE A 3 -17.57 11.80 14.25
C ILE A 3 -18.68 12.33 13.31
N ALA A 4 -19.37 13.42 13.69
CA ALA A 4 -20.41 14.03 12.86
C ALA A 4 -19.81 14.60 11.56
N LYS A 5 -18.66 15.24 11.65
CA LYS A 5 -17.93 15.77 10.49
C LYS A 5 -17.43 14.65 9.58
N ALA A 6 -16.87 13.58 10.16
CA ALA A 6 -16.43 12.41 9.40
C ALA A 6 -17.58 11.72 8.65
N LYS A 7 -18.80 11.68 9.24
CA LYS A 7 -20.00 11.16 8.56
C LYS A 7 -20.45 12.07 7.41
N SER A 8 -20.46 13.40 7.62
CA SER A 8 -20.89 14.36 6.60
C SER A 8 -19.95 14.42 5.40
N GLU A 9 -18.68 14.12 5.62
CA GLU A 9 -17.63 14.10 4.59
C GLU A 9 -17.47 12.71 3.92
N GLY A 10 -18.31 11.72 4.26
CA GLY A 10 -18.30 10.38 3.65
C GLY A 10 -17.19 9.47 4.11
N TYR A 11 -16.51 9.80 5.22
CA TYR A 11 -15.39 9.02 5.77
C TYR A 11 -15.81 7.89 6.71
N LEU A 12 -17.04 7.92 7.18
CA LEU A 12 -17.64 6.84 7.93
C LEU A 12 -18.81 6.25 7.12
N TRP A 13 -18.92 4.93 7.18
CA TRP A 13 -19.98 4.17 6.51
C TRP A 13 -21.36 4.70 6.92
N GLY A 14 -22.01 5.36 6.01
CA GLY A 14 -23.42 5.64 6.06
C GLY A 14 -23.99 5.25 4.72
N ASN A 15 -25.12 4.53 4.68
CA ASN A 15 -25.96 4.36 3.49
C ASN A 15 -26.48 5.73 3.05
N GLY A 16 -25.59 6.62 2.68
CA GLY A 16 -25.89 7.97 2.26
C GLY A 16 -25.66 8.11 0.76
N THR A 17 -26.73 8.13 0.00
CA THR A 17 -26.83 8.90 -1.25
C THR A 17 -26.53 10.38 -0.94
N GLY A 18 -25.33 10.67 -0.50
CA GLY A 18 -24.86 12.02 -0.21
C GLY A 18 -24.09 12.54 -1.40
N ALA A 19 -24.74 13.31 -2.25
CA ALA A 19 -24.08 14.21 -3.16
C ALA A 19 -23.25 15.21 -2.34
N GLY A 20 -22.00 14.86 -2.06
CA GLY A 20 -20.99 15.78 -1.55
C GLY A 20 -20.65 16.75 -2.65
N ALA A 21 -21.12 17.97 -2.57
CA ALA A 21 -20.76 19.08 -3.43
C ALA A 21 -19.23 19.31 -3.36
N GLY A 22 -18.57 19.14 -4.47
CA GLY A 22 -17.14 19.34 -4.67
C GLY A 22 -16.60 18.35 -5.67
N GLY A 23 -17.27 18.18 -6.81
CA GLY A 23 -16.74 17.43 -7.94
C GLY A 23 -15.50 18.13 -8.48
N SER A 24 -14.32 17.84 -7.96
CA SER A 24 -13.11 18.09 -8.72
C SER A 24 -13.18 17.15 -9.93
N ASP A 25 -13.04 17.71 -11.11
CA ASP A 25 -12.99 17.01 -12.41
C ASP A 25 -11.67 16.20 -12.51
N ARG A 26 -11.31 15.49 -11.41
CA ARG A 26 -10.13 14.65 -11.36
C ARG A 26 -10.42 13.37 -12.12
N LYS A 27 -9.51 13.03 -13.02
CA LYS A 27 -9.51 11.72 -13.69
C LYS A 27 -9.59 10.61 -12.65
N LYS A 28 -10.57 9.72 -12.78
CA LYS A 28 -10.68 8.52 -11.94
C LYS A 28 -9.82 7.39 -12.50
N PHE A 29 -9.02 6.81 -11.62
CA PHE A 29 -8.17 5.67 -11.93
C PHE A 29 -8.80 4.38 -11.40
N LEU A 30 -8.46 3.24 -12.03
CA LEU A 30 -8.77 1.92 -11.48
C LEU A 30 -7.89 1.65 -10.26
N ALA A 31 -6.59 1.83 -10.40
CA ALA A 31 -5.65 1.51 -9.35
C ALA A 31 -4.41 2.40 -9.32
N VAL A 32 -3.88 2.62 -8.11
CA VAL A 32 -2.53 3.09 -7.85
C VAL A 32 -1.74 1.96 -7.20
N ILE A 33 -0.66 1.54 -7.86
CA ILE A 33 0.21 0.46 -7.43
C ILE A 33 1.52 1.06 -6.93
N GLY A 34 1.79 0.94 -5.63
CA GLY A 34 3.03 1.37 -5.00
C GLY A 34 3.97 0.19 -4.78
N VAL A 35 5.10 0.19 -5.44
CA VAL A 35 6.17 -0.81 -5.27
C VAL A 35 7.18 -0.25 -4.28
N TYR A 36 7.23 -0.80 -3.07
CA TYR A 36 8.14 -0.34 -2.04
C TYR A 36 9.58 -0.62 -2.45
N THR A 37 10.44 0.35 -2.27
CA THR A 37 11.87 0.22 -2.63
C THR A 37 12.72 1.01 -1.64
N GLY A 38 14.02 0.74 -1.63
CA GLY A 38 15.00 1.45 -0.84
C GLY A 38 16.14 2.00 -1.70
N PHE A 39 17.03 2.79 -1.12
CA PHE A 39 18.16 3.39 -1.82
C PHE A 39 19.05 2.35 -2.51
N GLY A 40 19.31 1.22 -1.84
CA GLY A 40 20.14 0.12 -2.37
C GLY A 40 19.49 -0.72 -3.46
N SER A 41 18.18 -0.57 -3.70
CA SER A 41 17.40 -1.47 -4.57
C SER A 41 17.43 -1.09 -6.07
N ARG A 42 18.42 -0.32 -6.54
CA ARG A 42 18.46 0.13 -7.95
C ARG A 42 18.47 -1.02 -8.95
N LEU A 43 19.18 -2.11 -8.67
CA LEU A 43 19.19 -3.29 -9.55
C LEU A 43 17.80 -3.93 -9.62
N LYS A 44 17.11 -4.11 -8.49
CA LYS A 44 15.74 -4.64 -8.45
C LYS A 44 14.78 -3.76 -9.26
N ARG A 45 14.82 -2.43 -9.09
CA ARG A 45 14.00 -1.51 -9.89
C ARG A 45 14.25 -1.67 -11.39
N ASN A 46 15.51 -1.81 -11.80
CA ASN A 46 15.86 -2.04 -13.20
C ASN A 46 15.36 -3.39 -13.72
N THR A 47 15.42 -4.44 -12.90
CA THR A 47 14.85 -5.75 -13.23
C THR A 47 13.33 -5.63 -13.44
N PHE A 48 12.61 -4.96 -12.56
CA PHE A 48 11.16 -4.76 -12.70
C PHE A 48 10.78 -3.99 -13.96
N ARG A 49 11.50 -2.91 -14.28
CA ARG A 49 11.33 -2.15 -15.53
C ARG A 49 11.62 -2.97 -16.78
N GLY A 50 12.42 -4.03 -16.67
CA GLY A 50 12.76 -4.95 -17.76
C GLY A 50 11.84 -6.17 -17.85
N SER A 51 11.01 -6.42 -16.84
CA SER A 51 10.15 -7.59 -16.76
C SER A 51 8.66 -7.23 -16.83
N TRP A 52 8.03 -7.00 -15.70
CA TRP A 52 6.58 -6.82 -15.61
C TRP A 52 6.11 -5.35 -15.53
N MET A 53 6.99 -4.43 -15.09
CA MET A 53 6.64 -3.01 -14.97
C MET A 53 6.90 -2.28 -16.31
N PRO A 54 5.89 -1.66 -16.93
CA PRO A 54 6.07 -0.84 -18.13
C PRO A 54 6.98 0.36 -17.85
N ARG A 55 7.65 0.87 -18.88
CA ARG A 55 8.52 2.05 -18.81
C ARG A 55 8.27 3.03 -19.94
N GLY A 56 8.67 4.28 -19.76
CA GLY A 56 8.56 5.31 -20.78
C GLY A 56 7.11 5.50 -21.26
N ASP A 57 6.91 5.47 -22.58
CA ASP A 57 5.59 5.69 -23.16
C ASP A 57 4.58 4.58 -22.84
N ALA A 58 5.04 3.34 -22.65
CA ALA A 58 4.16 2.25 -22.22
C ALA A 58 3.61 2.49 -20.80
N LEU A 59 4.41 3.07 -19.90
CA LEU A 59 3.93 3.45 -18.55
C LEU A 59 2.89 4.58 -18.63
N LYS A 60 3.12 5.58 -19.47
CA LYS A 60 2.14 6.66 -19.69
C LYS A 60 0.83 6.14 -20.28
N THR A 61 0.91 5.26 -21.27
CA THR A 61 -0.27 4.62 -21.87
C THR A 61 -1.07 3.82 -20.84
N LEU A 62 -0.38 3.14 -19.92
CA LEU A 62 -1.04 2.43 -18.83
C LEU A 62 -1.74 3.40 -17.87
N GLU A 63 -1.09 4.51 -17.55
CA GLU A 63 -1.68 5.58 -16.71
C GLU A 63 -2.89 6.24 -17.39
N GLU A 64 -2.83 6.45 -18.70
CA GLU A 64 -3.97 6.93 -19.49
C GLU A 64 -5.15 5.94 -19.45
N LYS A 65 -4.88 4.64 -19.40
CA LYS A 65 -5.87 3.57 -19.23
C LYS A 65 -6.38 3.42 -17.78
N GLY A 66 -5.86 4.22 -16.85
CA GLY A 66 -6.37 4.30 -15.49
C GLY A 66 -5.60 3.45 -14.46
N VAL A 67 -4.37 3.02 -14.76
CA VAL A 67 -3.53 2.29 -13.80
C VAL A 67 -2.20 3.03 -13.63
N VAL A 68 -1.93 3.46 -12.41
CA VAL A 68 -0.68 4.14 -12.03
C VAL A 68 0.24 3.13 -11.34
N ILE A 69 1.51 3.10 -11.72
CA ILE A 69 2.54 2.31 -11.02
C ILE A 69 3.71 3.23 -10.65
N ARG A 70 4.13 3.20 -9.37
CA ARG A 70 5.26 4.01 -8.89
C ARG A 70 6.12 3.22 -7.91
N PHE A 71 7.42 3.38 -8.02
CA PHE A 71 8.34 3.01 -6.93
C PHE A 71 8.17 4.00 -5.78
N VAL A 72 7.95 3.49 -4.58
CA VAL A 72 7.67 4.27 -3.38
C VAL A 72 8.91 4.30 -2.50
N ILE A 73 9.43 5.48 -2.22
CA ILE A 73 10.61 5.67 -1.38
C ILE A 73 10.49 6.95 -0.56
N GLY A 74 11.01 6.93 0.66
CA GLY A 74 11.19 8.11 1.49
C GLY A 74 12.44 8.91 1.14
N ARG A 75 12.77 9.86 1.98
CA ARG A 75 13.97 10.68 1.90
C ARG A 75 15.07 10.14 2.82
N SER A 76 16.31 10.47 2.51
CA SER A 76 17.42 10.20 3.42
C SER A 76 17.23 10.94 4.75
N PRO A 77 17.58 10.33 5.89
CA PRO A 77 17.70 11.07 7.16
C PRO A 77 18.60 12.29 7.05
N ASN A 78 19.63 12.22 6.21
CA ASN A 78 20.52 13.35 5.89
C ASN A 78 20.06 14.02 4.59
N ARG A 79 19.01 14.82 4.69
CA ARG A 79 18.35 15.48 3.53
C ARG A 79 19.35 16.09 2.55
N GLY A 80 19.17 15.79 1.26
CA GLY A 80 19.98 16.33 0.18
C GLY A 80 21.36 15.68 0.03
N ASP A 81 21.64 14.59 0.70
CA ASP A 81 22.88 13.81 0.56
C ASP A 81 22.99 13.10 -0.81
N SER A 82 23.97 12.21 -0.95
CA SER A 82 24.15 11.45 -2.18
C SER A 82 23.01 10.48 -2.50
N LEU A 83 22.34 9.93 -1.45
CA LEU A 83 21.22 9.03 -1.62
C LEU A 83 20.02 9.75 -2.23
N ASP A 84 19.65 10.90 -1.67
CA ASP A 84 18.56 11.74 -2.21
C ASP A 84 18.89 12.23 -3.63
N ARG A 85 20.13 12.65 -3.89
CA ARG A 85 20.54 13.09 -5.24
C ARG A 85 20.42 11.97 -6.26
N ASN A 86 20.84 10.74 -5.92
CA ASN A 86 20.76 9.58 -6.80
C ASN A 86 19.31 9.21 -7.14
N ILE A 87 18.43 9.22 -6.15
CA ILE A 87 16.99 8.97 -6.37
C ILE A 87 16.37 10.09 -7.22
N ASN A 88 16.68 11.35 -6.95
CA ASN A 88 16.17 12.46 -7.74
C ASN A 88 16.63 12.39 -9.20
N GLU A 89 17.89 11.99 -9.45
CA GLU A 89 18.40 11.80 -10.80
C GLU A 89 17.72 10.63 -11.52
N GLU A 90 17.55 9.49 -10.82
CA GLU A 90 16.84 8.33 -11.37
C GLU A 90 15.38 8.71 -11.69
N SER A 91 14.69 9.34 -10.75
CA SER A 91 13.29 9.77 -10.90
C SER A 91 13.09 10.72 -12.10
N ARG A 92 13.98 11.68 -12.32
CA ARG A 92 13.90 12.57 -13.49
C ARG A 92 14.04 11.83 -14.82
N LYS A 93 14.81 10.73 -14.84
CA LYS A 93 15.04 9.92 -16.07
C LYS A 93 13.90 8.97 -16.36
N THR A 94 13.28 8.40 -15.32
CA THR A 94 12.31 7.30 -15.47
C THR A 94 10.86 7.74 -15.26
N ASN A 95 10.63 8.81 -14.52
CA ASN A 95 9.30 9.36 -14.17
C ASN A 95 8.35 8.33 -13.55
N ASP A 96 8.90 7.41 -12.77
CA ASP A 96 8.16 6.28 -12.18
C ASP A 96 8.29 6.19 -10.65
N PHE A 97 8.60 7.30 -9.97
CA PHE A 97 8.68 7.37 -8.51
C PHE A 97 7.51 8.13 -7.89
N LEU A 98 7.13 7.68 -6.69
CA LEU A 98 6.40 8.44 -5.69
C LEU A 98 7.34 8.65 -4.50
N ILE A 99 7.90 9.84 -4.40
CA ILE A 99 8.83 10.19 -3.33
C ILE A 99 8.02 10.74 -2.15
N LEU A 100 8.15 10.08 -1.00
CA LEU A 100 7.46 10.45 0.23
C LEU A 100 8.27 11.52 0.96
N GLU A 101 7.97 12.78 0.69
CA GLU A 101 8.75 13.93 1.20
C GLU A 101 8.76 14.03 2.74
N SER A 102 7.73 13.56 3.41
CA SER A 102 7.58 13.61 4.87
C SER A 102 7.98 12.33 5.58
N HIS A 103 8.54 11.35 4.86
CA HIS A 103 8.99 10.07 5.40
C HIS A 103 10.50 9.90 5.26
N GLU A 104 11.16 9.44 6.31
CA GLU A 104 12.57 9.07 6.28
C GLU A 104 12.72 7.57 5.98
N GLU A 105 13.57 7.24 5.01
CA GLU A 105 13.89 5.85 4.63
C GLU A 105 14.96 5.30 5.57
N ALA A 106 14.66 5.30 6.88
CA ALA A 106 15.46 4.73 7.96
C ALA A 106 14.77 3.45 8.49
N ALA A 107 15.53 2.52 9.02
CA ALA A 107 15.00 1.23 9.47
C ALA A 107 13.88 1.39 10.50
N GLU A 108 14.03 2.34 11.41
CA GLU A 108 13.08 2.62 12.50
C GLU A 108 11.78 3.27 12.00
N GLU A 109 11.82 3.89 10.82
CA GLU A 109 10.69 4.58 10.22
C GLU A 109 9.94 3.72 9.18
N LEU A 110 10.53 2.60 8.72
CA LEU A 110 9.91 1.72 7.72
C LEU A 110 8.50 1.25 8.09
N PRO A 111 8.18 0.91 9.35
CA PRO A 111 6.83 0.53 9.72
C PRO A 111 5.78 1.62 9.48
N LYS A 112 6.19 2.88 9.45
CA LYS A 112 5.32 4.03 9.21
C LYS A 112 5.13 4.34 7.71
N LYS A 113 5.98 3.81 6.84
CA LYS A 113 5.98 4.06 5.39
C LYS A 113 4.60 3.87 4.75
N VAL A 114 3.85 2.88 5.23
CA VAL A 114 2.52 2.56 4.72
C VAL A 114 1.53 3.72 4.87
N LYS A 115 1.57 4.47 5.97
CA LYS A 115 0.72 5.66 6.17
C LYS A 115 1.06 6.76 5.17
N PHE A 116 2.35 7.03 5.01
CA PHE A 116 2.84 8.05 4.08
C PHE A 116 2.54 7.68 2.63
N PHE A 117 2.64 6.39 2.27
CA PHE A 117 2.27 5.91 0.95
C PHE A 117 0.80 6.18 0.63
N PHE A 118 -0.13 5.73 1.48
CA PHE A 118 -1.55 5.94 1.23
C PHE A 118 -1.92 7.41 1.21
N SER A 119 -1.34 8.23 2.09
CA SER A 119 -1.56 9.68 2.09
C SER A 119 -1.11 10.32 0.77
N ALA A 120 0.13 10.09 0.35
CA ALA A 120 0.66 10.66 -0.89
C ALA A 120 -0.08 10.15 -2.14
N ALA A 121 -0.44 8.85 -2.16
CA ALA A 121 -1.15 8.26 -3.28
C ALA A 121 -2.58 8.83 -3.44
N ILE A 122 -3.30 9.00 -2.34
CA ILE A 122 -4.65 9.60 -2.32
C ILE A 122 -4.63 11.07 -2.74
N GLU A 123 -3.60 11.81 -2.33
CA GLU A 123 -3.45 13.22 -2.70
C GLU A 123 -3.13 13.38 -4.19
N ALA A 124 -2.32 12.48 -4.75
CA ALA A 124 -1.89 12.54 -6.14
C ALA A 124 -2.94 12.00 -7.14
N TRP A 125 -3.63 10.91 -6.80
CA TRP A 125 -4.55 10.21 -7.71
C TRP A 125 -5.85 9.80 -7.01
N ASP A 126 -6.99 10.03 -7.68
CA ASP A 126 -8.30 9.49 -7.25
C ASP A 126 -8.51 8.11 -7.91
N ALA A 127 -8.26 7.03 -7.18
CA ALA A 127 -8.37 5.67 -7.68
C ALA A 127 -9.40 4.84 -6.90
N GLU A 128 -9.94 3.81 -7.54
CA GLU A 128 -10.84 2.86 -6.87
C GLU A 128 -10.08 1.97 -5.89
N PHE A 129 -8.82 1.59 -6.24
CA PHE A 129 -7.98 0.71 -5.45
C PHE A 129 -6.57 1.27 -5.27
N TYR A 130 -5.98 0.99 -4.11
CA TYR A 130 -4.58 1.28 -3.79
C TYR A 130 -3.90 -0.03 -3.41
N VAL A 131 -2.81 -0.33 -4.09
CA VAL A 131 -2.08 -1.60 -3.99
C VAL A 131 -0.68 -1.34 -3.45
N LYS A 132 -0.31 -2.01 -2.38
CA LYS A 132 1.06 -2.04 -1.87
C LYS A 132 1.72 -3.33 -2.31
N ILE A 133 2.95 -3.25 -2.83
CA ILE A 133 3.76 -4.39 -3.24
C ILE A 133 5.19 -4.20 -2.75
N ASP A 134 5.84 -5.27 -2.29
CA ASP A 134 7.27 -5.28 -1.96
C ASP A 134 8.15 -5.42 -3.22
N ASP A 135 9.41 -4.94 -3.14
CA ASP A 135 10.38 -4.99 -4.25
C ASP A 135 11.05 -6.35 -4.46
N ASN A 136 10.49 -7.40 -3.89
CA ASN A 136 10.86 -8.79 -4.10
C ASN A 136 9.71 -9.62 -4.73
N ILE A 137 8.68 -8.94 -5.23
CA ILE A 137 7.50 -9.58 -5.83
C ILE A 137 7.44 -9.30 -7.32
N ASN A 138 7.46 -10.35 -8.11
CA ASN A 138 7.09 -10.30 -9.53
C ASN A 138 5.57 -10.33 -9.66
N LEU A 139 5.02 -9.47 -10.51
CA LEU A 139 3.59 -9.27 -10.68
C LEU A 139 3.13 -9.69 -12.08
N ASP A 140 2.08 -10.49 -12.15
CA ASP A 140 1.23 -10.56 -13.34
C ASP A 140 0.29 -9.35 -13.33
N LEU A 141 0.74 -8.27 -13.98
CA LEU A 141 0.02 -7.01 -14.04
C LEU A 141 -1.34 -7.15 -14.72
N ALA A 142 -1.43 -7.98 -15.77
CA ALA A 142 -2.69 -8.19 -16.51
C ALA A 142 -3.71 -8.91 -15.63
N GLY A 143 -3.30 -9.99 -14.95
CA GLY A 143 -4.14 -10.72 -14.01
C GLY A 143 -4.60 -9.86 -12.83
N LEU A 144 -3.72 -9.00 -12.29
CA LEU A 144 -4.12 -8.05 -11.23
C LEU A 144 -5.17 -7.05 -11.75
N ILE A 145 -4.97 -6.47 -12.92
CA ILE A 145 -5.93 -5.52 -13.52
C ILE A 145 -7.29 -6.19 -13.74
N GLU A 146 -7.32 -7.41 -14.25
CA GLU A 146 -8.56 -8.18 -14.43
C GLU A 146 -9.27 -8.42 -13.08
N MET A 147 -8.52 -8.84 -12.06
CA MET A 147 -9.01 -9.04 -10.70
C MET A 147 -9.66 -7.76 -10.12
N LEU A 148 -9.02 -6.61 -10.32
CA LEU A 148 -9.53 -5.32 -9.85
C LEU A 148 -10.76 -4.86 -10.65
N ASN A 149 -10.76 -5.06 -11.97
CA ASN A 149 -11.92 -4.74 -12.81
C ASN A 149 -13.17 -5.52 -12.39
N ALA A 150 -13.03 -6.79 -12.01
CA ALA A 150 -14.14 -7.61 -11.52
C ALA A 150 -14.71 -7.11 -10.18
N ARG A 151 -14.00 -6.21 -9.49
CA ARG A 151 -14.39 -5.68 -8.17
C ARG A 151 -14.66 -4.17 -8.19
N ARG A 152 -14.82 -3.56 -9.35
CA ARG A 152 -15.16 -2.14 -9.46
C ARG A 152 -16.38 -1.77 -8.62
N GLY A 153 -16.35 -0.60 -8.01
CA GLY A 153 -17.41 -0.11 -7.15
C GLY A 153 -17.44 -0.74 -5.74
N SER A 154 -16.56 -1.70 -5.45
CA SER A 154 -16.47 -2.30 -4.11
C SER A 154 -15.95 -1.27 -3.11
N GLN A 155 -16.72 -1.03 -2.05
CA GLN A 155 -16.30 -0.19 -0.94
C GLN A 155 -15.93 -1.05 0.27
N GLY A 156 -15.00 -0.54 1.09
CA GLY A 156 -14.56 -1.24 2.29
C GLY A 156 -13.76 -2.50 2.04
N LEU A 157 -13.23 -2.66 0.83
CA LEU A 157 -12.48 -3.85 0.46
C LEU A 157 -11.06 -3.80 1.04
N TYR A 158 -10.72 -4.80 1.84
CA TYR A 158 -9.36 -5.14 2.25
C TYR A 158 -9.03 -6.53 1.75
N MET A 159 -8.18 -6.64 0.73
CA MET A 159 -7.91 -7.88 0.00
C MET A 159 -6.43 -8.21 -0.02
N GLY A 160 -6.11 -9.50 0.14
CA GLY A 160 -4.75 -10.03 0.09
C GLY A 160 -4.72 -11.51 0.43
N CYS A 161 -3.53 -12.05 0.61
CA CYS A 161 -3.32 -13.35 1.23
C CYS A 161 -3.53 -13.21 2.74
N MET A 162 -4.70 -13.59 3.23
CA MET A 162 -5.06 -13.38 4.64
C MET A 162 -4.40 -14.42 5.54
N LYS A 163 -3.71 -13.94 6.55
CA LYS A 163 -3.01 -14.79 7.54
C LYS A 163 -3.29 -14.32 8.95
N SER A 164 -2.98 -15.18 9.89
CA SER A 164 -2.76 -14.92 11.31
C SER A 164 -1.57 -15.75 11.74
N GLY A 165 -1.03 -15.54 12.93
CA GLY A 165 0.11 -16.32 13.39
C GLY A 165 0.60 -15.87 14.75
N ALA A 166 1.60 -16.58 15.30
CA ALA A 166 2.20 -16.23 16.57
C ALA A 166 2.92 -14.88 16.50
N VAL A 167 2.77 -14.09 17.55
CA VAL A 167 3.53 -12.85 17.74
C VAL A 167 4.94 -13.22 18.22
N VAL A 168 5.96 -12.70 17.55
CA VAL A 168 7.35 -12.89 17.93
C VAL A 168 7.70 -11.92 19.05
N SER A 169 7.89 -12.43 20.28
CA SER A 169 8.11 -11.62 21.48
C SER A 169 9.57 -11.57 21.97
N GLU A 170 10.49 -12.19 21.26
CA GLU A 170 11.90 -12.26 21.63
C GLU A 170 12.73 -11.36 20.72
N GLU A 171 13.49 -10.42 21.28
CA GLU A 171 14.22 -9.36 20.58
C GLU A 171 15.20 -9.83 19.51
N GLU A 172 15.82 -11.00 19.71
CA GLU A 172 16.83 -11.51 18.80
C GLU A 172 16.23 -12.26 17.60
N GLN A 173 14.92 -12.47 17.59
CA GLN A 173 14.27 -13.20 16.51
C GLN A 173 13.88 -12.26 15.36
N GLN A 174 13.96 -12.82 14.15
CA GLN A 174 13.40 -12.16 12.98
C GLN A 174 11.89 -11.91 13.20
N TRP A 175 11.41 -10.75 12.81
CA TRP A 175 10.00 -10.32 12.97
C TRP A 175 9.60 -10.03 14.43
N TYR A 176 10.55 -9.69 15.30
CA TYR A 176 10.29 -9.23 16.65
C TYR A 176 9.26 -8.07 16.68
N GLU A 177 8.26 -8.19 17.55
CA GLU A 177 7.25 -7.16 17.81
C GLU A 177 7.46 -6.58 19.21
N PRO A 178 8.00 -5.36 19.34
CA PRO A 178 8.26 -4.74 20.65
C PRO A 178 7.01 -4.57 21.50
N GLU A 179 5.85 -4.41 20.85
CA GLU A 179 4.58 -4.23 21.53
C GLU A 179 3.76 -5.54 21.62
N TRP A 180 4.43 -6.72 21.64
CA TRP A 180 3.83 -8.05 21.65
C TRP A 180 2.73 -8.23 22.73
N TRP A 181 2.86 -7.56 23.86
CA TRP A 181 1.91 -7.60 24.96
C TRP A 181 0.52 -7.02 24.60
N LYS A 182 0.42 -6.18 23.57
CA LYS A 182 -0.84 -5.64 23.08
C LYS A 182 -1.72 -6.67 22.36
N PHE A 183 -1.16 -7.82 21.99
CA PHE A 183 -1.87 -8.88 21.28
C PHE A 183 -2.48 -9.93 22.23
N GLY A 184 -2.51 -9.63 23.53
CA GLY A 184 -3.15 -10.45 24.57
C GLY A 184 -2.34 -11.69 24.93
N ASP A 185 -2.91 -12.51 25.82
CA ASP A 185 -2.22 -13.66 26.42
C ASP A 185 -1.92 -14.78 25.41
N SER A 186 -2.74 -14.91 24.36
CA SER A 186 -2.52 -15.89 23.30
C SER A 186 -1.35 -15.56 22.39
N ARG A 187 -0.85 -14.32 22.44
CA ARG A 187 0.25 -13.82 21.59
C ARG A 187 0.06 -14.22 20.12
N THR A 188 -1.14 -13.99 19.61
CA THR A 188 -1.49 -14.32 18.21
C THR A 188 -1.97 -13.06 17.52
N TYR A 189 -1.38 -12.79 16.35
CA TYR A 189 -1.87 -11.70 15.50
C TYR A 189 -3.30 -11.99 15.03
N PHE A 190 -4.11 -10.96 14.99
CA PHE A 190 -5.40 -10.96 14.30
C PHE A 190 -5.24 -11.27 12.82
N ARG A 191 -6.35 -11.61 12.14
CA ARG A 191 -6.34 -11.85 10.69
C ARG A 191 -6.02 -10.57 9.92
N HIS A 192 -5.02 -10.62 9.05
CA HIS A 192 -4.53 -9.52 8.23
C HIS A 192 -4.00 -10.03 6.90
N ALA A 193 -3.92 -9.15 5.89
CA ALA A 193 -3.26 -9.49 4.63
C ALA A 193 -1.74 -9.49 4.79
N ALA A 194 -1.05 -10.44 4.16
CA ALA A 194 0.41 -10.51 4.16
C ALA A 194 1.03 -9.26 3.54
N GLY A 195 2.15 -8.79 4.12
CA GLY A 195 2.81 -7.55 3.72
C GLY A 195 3.36 -7.54 2.30
N SER A 196 3.62 -8.70 1.70
CA SER A 196 4.18 -8.78 0.34
C SER A 196 3.31 -8.11 -0.73
N LEU A 197 1.98 -8.26 -0.63
CA LEU A 197 1.01 -7.61 -1.51
C LEU A 197 -0.35 -7.54 -0.81
N PHE A 198 -0.93 -6.34 -0.75
CA PHE A 198 -2.33 -6.16 -0.34
C PHE A 198 -2.99 -4.96 -1.03
N ILE A 199 -4.30 -4.93 -1.00
CA ILE A 199 -5.14 -4.00 -1.75
C ILE A 199 -6.19 -3.40 -0.81
N LEU A 200 -6.34 -2.08 -0.88
CA LEU A 200 -7.39 -1.33 -0.19
C LEU A 200 -8.27 -0.60 -1.21
N SER A 201 -9.56 -0.61 -0.98
CA SER A 201 -10.48 0.30 -1.69
C SER A 201 -10.28 1.76 -1.28
N ASN A 202 -10.71 2.67 -2.13
CA ASN A 202 -10.55 4.12 -1.97
C ASN A 202 -10.93 4.63 -0.56
N ASN A 203 -12.08 4.24 -0.06
CA ASN A 203 -12.57 4.74 1.23
C ASN A 203 -11.71 4.26 2.42
N LEU A 204 -11.14 3.04 2.38
CA LEU A 204 -10.22 2.57 3.42
C LEU A 204 -8.88 3.32 3.35
N ALA A 205 -8.34 3.53 2.15
CA ALA A 205 -7.12 4.30 1.97
C ALA A 205 -7.31 5.77 2.39
N ARG A 206 -8.46 6.38 2.08
CA ARG A 206 -8.83 7.73 2.57
C ARG A 206 -8.92 7.79 4.09
N TYR A 207 -9.48 6.77 4.72
CA TYR A 207 -9.52 6.70 6.18
C TYR A 207 -8.11 6.74 6.79
N ILE A 208 -7.15 5.98 6.20
CA ILE A 208 -5.75 6.01 6.65
C ILE A 208 -5.16 7.41 6.49
N ASN A 209 -5.36 8.05 5.33
CA ASN A 209 -4.85 9.41 5.10
C ASN A 209 -5.33 10.40 6.16
N ILE A 210 -6.65 10.44 6.40
CA ILE A 210 -7.25 11.42 7.31
C ILE A 210 -6.85 11.19 8.76
N ASN A 211 -6.68 9.93 9.16
CA ASN A 211 -6.39 9.56 10.54
C ASN A 211 -4.92 9.21 10.77
N SER A 212 -4.04 9.43 9.79
CA SER A 212 -2.65 8.99 9.79
C SER A 212 -1.88 9.38 11.06
N ALA A 213 -2.14 10.57 11.62
CA ALA A 213 -1.52 11.05 12.85
C ALA A 213 -1.95 10.26 14.11
N SER A 214 -3.14 9.69 14.11
CA SER A 214 -3.73 8.99 15.27
C SER A 214 -3.66 7.47 15.17
N LEU A 215 -3.32 6.94 14.00
CA LEU A 215 -3.23 5.50 13.78
C LEU A 215 -1.92 4.96 14.36
N GLN A 216 -2.03 3.97 15.25
CA GLN A 216 -0.90 3.24 15.81
C GLN A 216 -0.16 2.50 14.70
N SER A 217 1.19 2.59 14.68
CA SER A 217 2.03 1.72 13.86
C SER A 217 2.70 0.68 14.76
N TYR A 218 2.69 -0.57 14.31
CA TYR A 218 3.41 -1.70 14.92
C TYR A 218 4.73 -1.92 14.17
N ALA A 219 5.53 -2.89 14.59
CA ALA A 219 6.81 -3.19 13.95
C ALA A 219 6.70 -3.58 12.46
N HIS A 220 5.51 -4.07 12.05
CA HIS A 220 5.27 -4.51 10.67
C HIS A 220 4.10 -3.74 10.06
N ASP A 221 4.24 -3.34 8.80
CA ASP A 221 3.26 -2.55 8.08
C ASP A 221 1.94 -3.31 7.86
N ASP A 222 1.99 -4.61 7.59
CA ASP A 222 0.84 -5.49 7.44
C ASP A 222 0.03 -5.63 8.74
N ILE A 223 0.71 -5.74 9.88
CA ILE A 223 0.06 -5.74 11.20
C ILE A 223 -0.58 -4.39 11.48
N SER A 224 0.13 -3.31 11.17
CA SER A 224 -0.39 -1.94 11.33
C SER A 224 -1.69 -1.76 10.54
N VAL A 225 -1.68 -2.08 9.24
CA VAL A 225 -2.87 -1.98 8.38
C VAL A 225 -3.99 -2.90 8.88
N GLY A 226 -3.67 -4.14 9.21
CA GLY A 226 -4.66 -5.08 9.75
C GLY A 226 -5.35 -4.57 11.02
N SER A 227 -4.58 -3.94 11.94
CA SER A 227 -5.14 -3.35 13.16
C SER A 227 -6.12 -2.21 12.88
N TRP A 228 -5.82 -1.37 11.87
CA TRP A 228 -6.72 -0.29 11.48
C TRP A 228 -7.99 -0.82 10.83
N MET A 229 -7.87 -1.86 10.00
CA MET A 229 -9.02 -2.49 9.35
C MET A 229 -9.95 -3.22 10.34
N MET A 230 -9.42 -3.75 11.44
CA MET A 230 -10.22 -4.36 12.52
C MET A 230 -11.18 -3.37 13.18
N GLY A 231 -10.76 -2.11 13.34
CA GLY A 231 -11.59 -1.04 13.91
C GLY A 231 -12.66 -0.52 12.95
N LEU A 232 -12.62 -0.95 11.69
CA LEU A 232 -13.54 -0.57 10.63
C LEU A 232 -14.42 -1.75 10.23
N ASN A 233 -15.58 -1.47 9.68
CA ASN A 233 -16.44 -2.50 9.07
C ASN A 233 -15.90 -2.89 7.67
N ALA A 234 -14.62 -3.27 7.60
CA ALA A 234 -13.96 -3.65 6.35
C ALA A 234 -14.39 -5.06 5.91
N THR A 235 -14.56 -5.23 4.58
CA THR A 235 -14.78 -6.54 3.98
C THR A 235 -13.43 -7.20 3.69
N TYR A 236 -13.10 -8.23 4.45
CA TYR A 236 -11.89 -9.01 4.25
C TYR A 236 -12.07 -10.00 3.10
N VAL A 237 -11.24 -9.90 2.08
CA VAL A 237 -11.22 -10.83 0.95
C VAL A 237 -9.89 -11.58 0.95
N ASP A 238 -9.97 -12.86 1.30
CA ASP A 238 -8.85 -13.79 1.20
C ASP A 238 -8.79 -14.34 -0.23
N ASP A 239 -7.71 -14.08 -0.94
CA ASP A 239 -7.55 -14.51 -2.33
C ASP A 239 -6.18 -15.19 -2.50
N ASP A 240 -6.19 -16.51 -2.66
CA ASP A 240 -4.98 -17.33 -2.77
C ASP A 240 -4.07 -16.92 -3.94
N ARG A 241 -4.63 -16.25 -4.97
CA ARG A 241 -3.83 -15.71 -6.08
C ARG A 241 -2.88 -14.60 -5.65
N LEU A 242 -3.13 -13.99 -4.47
CA LEU A 242 -2.29 -12.97 -3.84
C LEU A 242 -1.31 -13.56 -2.81
N CYS A 243 -1.27 -14.88 -2.63
CA CYS A 243 -0.32 -15.57 -1.77
C CYS A 243 1.02 -15.79 -2.49
N CYS A 244 1.79 -14.74 -2.72
CA CYS A 244 2.98 -14.71 -3.59
C CYS A 244 4.06 -15.74 -3.21
N LEU A 245 4.16 -16.14 -1.94
CA LEU A 245 5.12 -17.10 -1.42
C LEU A 245 4.64 -18.56 -1.47
N SER A 246 3.35 -18.81 -1.74
CA SER A 246 2.77 -20.15 -1.76
C SER A 246 3.08 -20.88 -3.09
N PRO A 247 3.16 -22.20 -3.18
CA PRO A 247 3.37 -22.95 -4.41
C PRO A 247 2.11 -23.16 -5.27
N VAL A 248 0.99 -22.52 -4.95
CA VAL A 248 -0.29 -22.64 -5.68
C VAL A 248 -0.16 -22.18 -7.13
N GLN A 249 -0.89 -22.76 -8.06
CA GLN A 249 -0.97 -22.37 -9.47
C GLN A 249 -1.92 -21.16 -9.68
N GLU A 250 -1.85 -20.49 -10.83
CA GLU A 250 -2.71 -19.38 -11.23
C GLU A 250 -2.62 -18.12 -10.34
N LYS A 251 -1.42 -17.76 -9.95
CA LYS A 251 -1.19 -16.56 -9.14
C LYS A 251 -1.01 -15.31 -9.99
N VAL A 252 -1.37 -14.17 -9.40
CA VAL A 252 -1.04 -12.84 -9.95
C VAL A 252 0.32 -12.34 -9.44
N CYS A 253 0.98 -13.06 -8.53
CA CYS A 253 2.29 -12.66 -7.99
C CYS A 253 3.16 -13.86 -7.63
N SER A 254 4.47 -13.68 -7.68
CA SER A 254 5.46 -14.65 -7.22
C SER A 254 6.65 -13.96 -6.57
N PHE A 255 7.35 -14.66 -5.70
CA PHE A 255 8.62 -14.20 -5.16
C PHE A 255 9.70 -14.19 -6.27
N GLY A 256 10.46 -13.08 -6.37
CA GLY A 256 11.48 -12.86 -7.38
C GLY A 256 12.88 -12.68 -6.82
#